data_a9ae1d0582a69daa2c32db56237c5cf8
#
_entry.id   a9ae1d0582a69daa2c32db56237c5cf8
#
_cell.length_a   1.000
_cell.length_b   1.000
_cell.length_c   1.000
_cell.angle_alpha   90.00
_cell.angle_beta   90.00
_cell.angle_gamma   90.00
#
_symmetry.space_group_name_H-M   'P 1'
#
loop_
_entity.id
_entity.type
_entity.pdbx_description
1 polymer ?
#
loop_
_entity_poly.entity_id
_entity_poly.type
_entity_poly.pdbx_seq_one_letter_code
_entity_poly.pdbx_strand_id
1 'polypeptide(L)' 'MRVSREPAQVTMWVIYDHPRDYPREFVARKWIGGSPTAEVVCAHSLGALREMMRSKSLVRLERHKTDDPIIVESWL' A
#
# COMPACT_ATOMS: atom_id res chain seq x y z
N MET A 1 10.44 -34.50 -1.22
CA MET A 1 10.04 -33.16 -0.90
C MET A 1 9.68 -32.39 -2.15
N ARG A 2 8.65 -31.64 -2.09
CA ARG A 2 8.22 -30.88 -3.24
C ARG A 2 8.50 -29.39 -3.05
N VAL A 3 9.07 -28.76 -4.06
CA VAL A 3 9.36 -27.34 -4.05
C VAL A 3 8.27 -26.62 -4.85
N SER A 4 7.74 -25.54 -4.30
CA SER A 4 6.78 -24.72 -5.02
C SER A 4 7.43 -24.15 -6.28
N ARG A 5 6.71 -24.20 -7.37
CA ARG A 5 7.18 -23.62 -8.63
C ARG A 5 6.71 -22.20 -8.84
N GLU A 6 5.76 -21.77 -8.03
CA GLU A 6 5.27 -20.41 -8.13
C GLU A 6 6.21 -19.47 -7.39
N PRO A 7 6.62 -18.36 -8.00
CA PRO A 7 7.39 -17.36 -7.29
C PRO A 7 6.56 -16.80 -6.16
N ALA A 8 7.22 -16.45 -5.06
CA ALA A 8 6.56 -15.78 -3.96
C ALA A 8 6.00 -14.45 -4.47
N GLN A 9 4.73 -14.21 -4.21
CA GLN A 9 4.10 -12.96 -4.60
C GLN A 9 4.52 -11.85 -3.65
N VAL A 10 4.93 -10.73 -4.22
CA VAL A 10 5.28 -9.55 -3.44
C VAL A 10 3.99 -8.92 -2.92
N THR A 11 3.94 -8.71 -1.61
CA THR A 11 2.86 -7.97 -0.96
C THR A 11 3.38 -6.58 -0.64
N MET A 12 2.63 -5.55 -1.05
CA MET A 12 2.97 -4.18 -0.72
C MET A 12 1.70 -3.40 -0.38
N TRP A 13 1.87 -2.29 0.28
CA TRP A 13 0.77 -1.37 0.58
C TRP A 13 1.05 -0.04 -0.12
N VAL A 14 0.05 0.47 -0.79
CA VAL A 14 0.13 1.77 -1.48
C VAL A 14 -0.78 2.75 -0.77
N ILE A 15 -0.24 3.90 -0.39
CA ILE A 15 -1.01 4.94 0.28
C ILE A 15 -1.46 5.97 -0.76
N TYR A 16 -2.76 6.27 -0.73
CA TYR A 16 -3.41 7.23 -1.61
C TYR A 16 -3.93 8.41 -0.80
N ASP A 17 -3.84 9.59 -1.38
CA ASP A 17 -4.34 10.82 -0.79
C ASP A 17 -5.76 11.09 -1.28
N HIS A 18 -6.74 10.83 -0.44
CA HIS A 18 -8.15 11.10 -0.71
C HIS A 18 -8.61 10.60 -2.09
N PRO A 19 -8.47 9.29 -2.35
CA PRO A 19 -8.88 8.72 -3.63
C PRO A 19 -10.38 8.85 -3.81
N ARG A 20 -10.83 8.71 -5.05
CA ARG A 20 -12.23 8.92 -5.41
C ARG A 20 -13.22 8.08 -4.62
N ASP A 21 -12.86 6.84 -4.30
CA ASP A 21 -13.70 5.92 -3.52
C ASP A 21 -13.67 6.21 -2.01
N TYR A 22 -12.71 7.01 -1.54
CA TYR A 22 -12.57 7.41 -0.13
C TYR A 22 -12.17 8.88 -0.05
N PRO A 23 -13.08 9.80 -0.43
CA PRO A 23 -12.71 11.20 -0.65
C PRO A 23 -12.37 11.99 0.62
N ARG A 24 -12.58 11.42 1.79
CA ARG A 24 -12.34 12.13 3.07
C ARG A 24 -11.16 11.58 3.84
N GLU A 25 -10.43 10.62 3.28
CA GLU A 25 -9.42 9.90 4.02
C GLU A 25 -8.20 9.61 3.18
N PHE A 26 -7.07 9.37 3.86
CA PHE A 26 -5.95 8.66 3.26
C PHE A 26 -6.26 7.18 3.30
N VAL A 27 -5.87 6.45 2.29
CA VAL A 27 -6.15 5.02 2.17
C VAL A 27 -4.86 4.26 1.88
N ALA A 28 -4.62 3.20 2.64
CA ALA A 28 -3.58 2.23 2.32
C ALA A 28 -4.28 0.99 1.74
N ARG A 29 -3.97 0.67 0.49
CA ARG A 29 -4.51 -0.52 -0.17
C ARG A 29 -3.42 -1.55 -0.34
N LYS A 30 -3.75 -2.79 0.00
CA LYS A 30 -2.85 -3.91 -0.18
C LYS A 30 -2.82 -4.35 -1.63
N TRP A 31 -1.61 -4.54 -2.14
CA TRP A 31 -1.35 -5.06 -3.48
C TRP A 31 -0.62 -6.40 -3.35
N ILE A 32 -1.01 -7.37 -4.14
CA ILE A 32 -0.38 -8.69 -4.17
C ILE A 32 -0.03 -9.02 -5.60
N GLY A 33 1.26 -9.33 -5.84
CA GLY A 33 1.72 -9.72 -7.17
C GLY A 33 1.48 -8.67 -8.24
N GLY A 34 1.55 -7.39 -7.87
CA GLY A 34 1.35 -6.28 -8.81
C GLY A 34 -0.11 -5.94 -9.09
N SER A 35 -1.06 -6.52 -8.35
CA SER A 35 -2.49 -6.23 -8.52
C SER A 35 -3.10 -5.70 -7.22
N PRO A 36 -3.96 -4.68 -7.30
CA PRO A 36 -4.64 -4.18 -6.10
C PRO A 36 -5.65 -5.19 -5.58
N THR A 37 -5.81 -5.23 -4.26
CA THR A 37 -6.82 -6.06 -3.60
C THR A 37 -7.90 -5.18 -2.99
N ALA A 38 -8.96 -5.81 -2.48
CA ALA A 38 -10.02 -5.09 -1.78
C ALA A 38 -9.65 -4.73 -0.34
N GLU A 39 -8.50 -5.21 0.14
CA GLU A 39 -8.09 -4.95 1.52
C GLU A 39 -7.53 -3.54 1.65
N VAL A 40 -8.20 -2.71 2.45
CA VAL A 40 -7.83 -1.33 2.67
C VAL A 40 -7.84 -0.97 4.15
N VAL A 41 -7.03 0.00 4.51
CA VAL A 41 -7.05 0.65 5.83
C VAL A 41 -7.15 2.14 5.56
N CYS A 42 -8.09 2.80 6.21
CA CYS A 42 -8.32 4.23 6.04
C CYS A 42 -7.97 4.99 7.31
N ALA A 43 -7.50 6.22 7.15
CA ALA A 43 -7.27 7.11 8.28
C ALA A 43 -7.36 8.57 7.82
N HIS A 44 -7.71 9.46 8.75
CA HIS A 44 -7.80 10.89 8.45
C HIS A 44 -6.44 11.55 8.32
N SER A 45 -5.39 10.94 8.87
CA SER A 45 -4.04 11.49 8.79
C SER A 45 -3.06 10.50 8.17
N LEU A 46 -2.12 11.03 7.40
CA LEU A 46 -1.06 10.23 6.81
C LEU A 46 -0.18 9.61 7.90
N GLY A 47 0.06 10.36 8.99
CA GLY A 47 0.85 9.84 10.10
C GLY A 47 0.27 8.59 10.73
N ALA A 48 -1.06 8.51 10.85
CA ALA A 48 -1.72 7.32 11.39
C ALA A 48 -1.50 6.11 10.50
N LEU A 49 -1.59 6.26 9.17
CA LEU A 49 -1.30 5.16 8.25
C LEU A 49 0.16 4.74 8.31
N ARG A 50 1.06 5.71 8.41
CA ARG A 50 2.50 5.42 8.52
C ARG A 50 2.82 4.60 9.76
N GLU A 51 2.17 4.93 10.88
CA GLU A 51 2.33 4.14 12.11
C GLU A 51 1.84 2.70 11.93
N MET A 52 0.71 2.53 11.26
CA MET A 52 0.19 1.20 10.96
C MET A 52 1.16 0.39 10.09
N MET A 53 1.77 1.03 9.09
CA MET A 53 2.74 0.36 8.22
C MET A 53 4.00 -0.03 9.01
N ARG A 54 4.47 0.86 9.89
CA ARG A 54 5.63 0.56 10.75
C ARG A 54 5.32 -0.60 11.69
N SER A 55 4.11 -0.67 12.23
CA SER A 55 3.72 -1.76 13.12
C SER A 55 3.70 -3.12 12.41
N LYS A 56 3.60 -3.12 11.09
CA LYS A 56 3.71 -4.32 10.27
C LYS A 56 5.16 -4.63 9.87
N SER A 57 6.11 -3.86 10.38
CA SER A 57 7.54 -3.99 10.04
C SER A 57 7.83 -3.73 8.56
N LEU A 58 7.06 -2.87 7.95
CA LEU A 58 7.24 -2.50 6.56
C LEU A 58 8.15 -1.27 6.44
N VAL A 59 8.77 -1.14 5.27
CA VAL A 59 9.68 -0.04 4.95
C VAL A 59 9.03 0.87 3.91
N ARG A 60 9.13 2.17 4.11
CA ARG A 60 8.59 3.16 3.20
C ARG A 60 9.44 3.29 1.93
N LEU A 61 8.74 3.32 0.81
CA LEU A 61 9.34 3.60 -0.50
C LEU A 61 8.70 4.88 -1.04
N GLU A 62 9.52 5.78 -1.54
CA GLU A 62 9.00 7.00 -2.17
C GLU A 62 8.26 6.65 -3.45
N ARG A 63 7.26 7.46 -3.80
CA ARG A 63 6.55 7.27 -5.05
C ARG A 63 7.48 7.55 -6.24
N HIS A 64 7.26 6.84 -7.32
CA HIS A 64 7.93 7.14 -8.57
C HIS A 64 7.26 8.36 -9.21
N LYS A 65 8.04 9.23 -9.86
CA LYS A 65 7.47 10.45 -10.45
C LYS A 65 6.46 10.18 -11.58
N THR A 66 6.42 8.96 -12.11
CA THR A 66 5.41 8.57 -13.10
C THR A 66 4.17 7.94 -12.47
N ASP A 67 4.14 7.77 -11.15
CA ASP A 67 2.96 7.29 -10.46
C ASP A 67 1.84 8.33 -10.52
N ASP A 68 0.60 7.85 -10.39
CA ASP A 68 -0.55 8.73 -10.28
C ASP A 68 -0.31 9.73 -9.14
N PRO A 69 -0.58 11.04 -9.35
CA PRO A 69 -0.36 12.05 -8.31
C PRO A 69 -1.07 11.79 -6.98
N ILE A 70 -2.15 11.01 -6.95
CA ILE A 70 -2.81 10.67 -5.68
C ILE A 70 -2.05 9.65 -4.87
N ILE A 71 -1.06 8.97 -5.45
CA ILE A 71 -0.22 8.04 -4.72
C ILE A 71 0.80 8.84 -3.92
N VAL A 72 0.79 8.63 -2.60
CA VAL A 72 1.72 9.30 -1.70
C VAL A 72 3.03 8.53 -1.61
N GLU A 73 2.94 7.23 -1.35
CA GLU A 73 4.09 6.37 -1.11
C GLU A 73 3.65 4.92 -1.08
N SER A 74 4.62 4.02 -1.06
CA SER A 74 4.37 2.59 -0.92
C SER A 74 5.16 2.04 0.26
N TRP A 75 4.74 0.90 0.76
CA TRP A 75 5.36 0.23 1.90
C TRP A 75 5.52 -1.25 1.58
N LEU A 76 6.70 -1.75 1.81
CA LEU A 76 7.04 -3.12 1.43
C LEU A 76 7.76 -3.89 2.56
#